data_1a56bf781d51c82944176901002bb890
#
_entry.id   1a56bf781d51c82944176901002bb890
#
_cell.length_a   1.000
_cell.length_b   1.000
_cell.length_c   1.000
_cell.angle_alpha   90.00
_cell.angle_beta   90.00
_cell.angle_gamma   90.00
#
_symmetry.space_group_name_H-M   'P 1'
#
loop_
_entity.id
_entity.type
_entity.pdbx_description
1 polymer ?
#
loop_
_entity_poly.entity_id
_entity_poly.type
_entity_poly.pdbx_seq_one_letter_code
_entity_poly.pdbx_strand_id
1 'polypeptide(L)'
;KKGSGERSVISYKGSAGVASRSLKRYDLVGMDDFIELTYESLKNSAQYSTGMDFEGASAYAATNLGQTIGGLKNPEYYNPYKNYTWSTLIDPATGKVKDDAAAAWNENWMDEISDNAALRTEHIFSVNGATEKINYLISMGYYKENGILQNTDFNRYTGRVNVDSQANSWMKVGMSANYSHTKADYQNFSGSSTSNVWYTAQFMAPVYPVYLKDMEGNNVLDEAGNLQYEYGDEDDNGYANRPTWTIRRSAITSRTATSPTR
;
A
#
# COMPACT_ATOMS: atom_id res chain seq x y z
N LYS A 1 4.71 4.31 39.57
CA LYS A 1 3.87 4.03 40.73
C LYS A 1 4.48 2.88 41.52
N LYS A 2 4.44 2.90 42.83
CA LYS A 2 4.83 1.81 43.71
C LYS A 2 3.59 1.05 44.14
N GLY A 3 3.74 -0.25 44.44
CA GLY A 3 2.65 -1.03 45.03
C GLY A 3 2.20 -0.43 46.34
N SER A 4 0.91 -0.47 46.60
CA SER A 4 0.32 -0.05 47.85
C SER A 4 -0.80 -1.03 48.24
N GLY A 5 -0.84 -1.42 49.51
CA GLY A 5 -1.80 -2.36 50.05
C GLY A 5 -1.20 -3.72 50.38
N GLU A 6 -1.69 -4.36 51.41
CA GLU A 6 -1.20 -5.63 51.98
C GLU A 6 -1.50 -6.87 51.09
N ARG A 7 -2.26 -6.70 50.01
CA ARG A 7 -2.62 -7.79 49.09
C ARG A 7 -2.03 -7.55 47.70
N SER A 8 -1.58 -8.64 47.07
CA SER A 8 -1.21 -8.62 45.66
C SER A 8 -2.44 -8.36 44.80
N VAL A 9 -2.33 -7.41 43.90
CA VAL A 9 -3.36 -7.10 42.89
C VAL A 9 -2.80 -7.50 41.52
N ILE A 10 -3.54 -8.35 40.85
CA ILE A 10 -3.27 -8.72 39.43
C ILE A 10 -4.23 -7.89 38.60
N SER A 11 -3.72 -7.25 37.56
CA SER A 11 -4.54 -6.50 36.63
C SER A 11 -4.13 -6.80 35.20
N TYR A 12 -5.13 -6.87 34.33
CA TYR A 12 -4.99 -6.95 32.89
C TYR A 12 -5.75 -5.82 32.23
N LYS A 13 -5.10 -5.16 31.28
CA LYS A 13 -5.71 -4.17 30.43
C LYS A 13 -5.48 -4.59 28.97
N GLY A 14 -6.57 -4.83 28.24
CA GLY A 14 -6.57 -5.07 26.80
C GLY A 14 -7.27 -3.93 26.08
N SER A 15 -6.75 -3.56 24.93
CA SER A 15 -7.45 -2.68 23.99
C SER A 15 -7.23 -3.16 22.57
N ALA A 16 -8.26 -2.98 21.72
CA ALA A 16 -8.20 -3.19 20.30
C ALA A 16 -8.83 -2.00 19.60
N GLY A 17 -8.34 -1.69 18.43
CA GLY A 17 -8.86 -0.63 17.58
C GLY A 17 -8.47 -0.86 16.15
N VAL A 18 -9.11 -0.14 15.24
CA VAL A 18 -8.77 -0.10 13.83
C VAL A 18 -8.37 1.32 13.45
N ALA A 19 -7.35 1.42 12.63
CA ALA A 19 -6.92 2.67 12.03
C ALA A 19 -7.30 2.68 10.55
N SER A 20 -7.77 3.81 10.08
CA SER A 20 -8.03 4.07 8.68
C SER A 20 -7.52 5.46 8.32
N ARG A 21 -7.42 5.73 7.04
CA ARG A 21 -7.00 7.05 6.57
C ARG A 21 -8.04 8.10 6.93
N SER A 22 -7.64 9.16 7.61
CA SER A 22 -8.52 10.26 8.04
C SER A 22 -8.64 11.36 6.98
N LEU A 23 -7.60 11.58 6.17
CA LEU A 23 -7.61 12.56 5.10
C LEU A 23 -8.35 12.01 3.88
N LYS A 24 -9.31 12.79 3.36
CA LYS A 24 -9.93 12.46 2.08
C LYS A 24 -8.87 12.37 0.98
N ARG A 25 -9.07 11.43 0.08
CA ARG A 25 -8.34 11.41 -1.19
C ARG A 25 -8.91 12.50 -2.09
N TYR A 26 -8.06 13.02 -2.96
CA TYR A 26 -8.56 13.70 -4.15
C TYR A 26 -9.24 12.66 -5.03
N ASP A 27 -10.27 13.07 -5.74
CA ASP A 27 -10.89 12.23 -6.75
C ASP A 27 -9.85 11.96 -7.85
N LEU A 28 -9.64 10.69 -8.13
CA LEU A 28 -8.73 10.26 -9.19
C LEU A 28 -9.49 10.29 -10.52
N VAL A 29 -8.75 10.53 -11.58
CA VAL A 29 -9.27 10.45 -12.95
C VAL A 29 -9.74 9.01 -13.19
N GLY A 30 -10.96 8.85 -13.65
CA GLY A 30 -11.54 7.56 -14.02
C GLY A 30 -10.91 6.96 -15.28
N MET A 31 -11.25 5.70 -15.59
CA MET A 31 -10.72 5.00 -16.77
C MET A 31 -11.02 5.74 -18.06
N ASP A 32 -12.29 6.07 -18.28
CA ASP A 32 -12.75 6.74 -19.51
C ASP A 32 -12.11 8.12 -19.63
N ASP A 33 -12.17 8.91 -18.54
CA ASP A 33 -11.56 10.26 -18.52
C ASP A 33 -10.05 10.21 -18.78
N PHE A 34 -9.32 9.23 -18.24
CA PHE A 34 -7.90 9.09 -18.50
C PHE A 34 -7.60 8.85 -19.99
N ILE A 35 -8.37 7.96 -20.62
CA ILE A 35 -8.22 7.60 -22.03
C ILE A 35 -8.60 8.79 -22.92
N GLU A 36 -9.73 9.44 -22.62
CA GLU A 36 -10.21 10.61 -23.34
C GLU A 36 -9.23 11.79 -23.28
N LEU A 37 -8.71 12.08 -22.10
CA LEU A 37 -7.69 13.12 -21.90
C LEU A 37 -6.38 12.80 -22.63
N THR A 38 -5.99 11.54 -22.67
CA THR A 38 -4.82 11.10 -23.44
C THR A 38 -5.04 11.29 -24.94
N TYR A 39 -6.21 10.88 -25.44
CA TYR A 39 -6.61 11.09 -26.83
C TYR A 39 -6.64 12.60 -27.18
N GLU A 40 -7.26 13.40 -26.35
CA GLU A 40 -7.32 14.86 -26.54
C GLU A 40 -5.92 15.50 -26.57
N SER A 41 -5.03 15.07 -25.67
CA SER A 41 -3.65 15.53 -25.63
C SER A 41 -2.92 15.22 -26.93
N LEU A 42 -3.05 13.99 -27.44
CA LEU A 42 -2.46 13.59 -28.73
C LEU A 42 -3.03 14.40 -29.90
N LYS A 43 -4.35 14.56 -29.94
CA LYS A 43 -5.03 15.36 -30.96
C LYS A 43 -4.57 16.80 -30.96
N ASN A 44 -4.55 17.42 -29.79
CA ASN A 44 -4.10 18.80 -29.63
C ASN A 44 -2.63 18.99 -30.02
N SER A 45 -1.77 18.02 -29.62
CA SER A 45 -0.37 18.02 -30.06
C SER A 45 -0.23 17.96 -31.58
N ALA A 46 -1.00 17.10 -32.25
CA ALA A 46 -1.00 17.00 -33.72
C ALA A 46 -1.51 18.29 -34.39
N GLN A 47 -2.55 18.91 -33.87
CA GLN A 47 -3.08 20.16 -34.42
C GLN A 47 -2.13 21.34 -34.24
N TYR A 48 -1.68 21.56 -32.99
CA TYR A 48 -0.98 22.81 -32.64
C TYR A 48 0.53 22.72 -32.83
N SER A 49 1.14 21.54 -32.75
CA SER A 49 2.59 21.38 -32.91
C SER A 49 2.99 20.99 -34.34
N THR A 50 2.14 20.23 -35.06
CA THR A 50 2.45 19.79 -36.42
C THR A 50 1.57 20.41 -37.51
N GLY A 51 0.54 21.19 -37.14
CA GLY A 51 -0.34 21.90 -38.07
C GLY A 51 -1.33 21.00 -38.82
N MET A 52 -1.65 19.82 -38.28
CA MET A 52 -2.67 18.94 -38.86
C MET A 52 -4.05 19.59 -38.77
N ASP A 53 -4.91 19.32 -39.73
CA ASP A 53 -6.32 19.68 -39.62
C ASP A 53 -7.02 18.80 -38.58
N PHE A 54 -8.27 19.11 -38.28
CA PHE A 54 -9.03 18.39 -37.22
C PHE A 54 -9.18 16.90 -37.50
N GLU A 55 -9.47 16.53 -38.75
CA GLU A 55 -9.69 15.13 -39.14
C GLU A 55 -8.38 14.33 -39.08
N GLY A 56 -7.30 14.89 -39.61
CA GLY A 56 -5.96 14.29 -39.58
C GLY A 56 -5.45 14.14 -38.14
N ALA A 57 -5.65 15.14 -37.30
CA ALA A 57 -5.25 15.08 -35.89
C ALA A 57 -6.06 14.07 -35.08
N SER A 58 -7.37 13.92 -35.35
CA SER A 58 -8.22 12.90 -34.74
C SER A 58 -7.79 11.49 -35.14
N ALA A 59 -7.48 11.27 -36.44
CA ALA A 59 -6.98 10.00 -36.94
C ALA A 59 -5.58 9.65 -36.33
N TYR A 60 -4.70 10.65 -36.24
CA TYR A 60 -3.40 10.51 -35.60
C TYR A 60 -3.54 10.09 -34.12
N ALA A 61 -4.40 10.78 -33.37
CA ALA A 61 -4.65 10.46 -31.96
C ALA A 61 -5.16 9.04 -31.78
N ALA A 62 -6.18 8.62 -32.56
CA ALA A 62 -6.72 7.26 -32.53
C ALA A 62 -5.65 6.18 -32.82
N THR A 63 -4.81 6.42 -33.82
CA THR A 63 -3.76 5.47 -34.20
C THR A 63 -2.67 5.34 -33.13
N ASN A 64 -2.32 6.46 -32.44
CA ASN A 64 -1.21 6.48 -31.50
C ASN A 64 -1.64 6.28 -30.04
N LEU A 65 -2.94 6.24 -29.74
CA LEU A 65 -3.48 6.10 -28.38
C LEU A 65 -2.95 4.84 -27.69
N GLY A 66 -3.06 3.70 -28.35
CA GLY A 66 -2.61 2.43 -27.81
C GLY A 66 -1.11 2.40 -27.54
N GLN A 67 -0.30 2.92 -28.43
CA GLN A 67 1.14 3.00 -28.25
C GLN A 67 1.52 3.93 -27.09
N THR A 68 0.79 5.02 -26.92
CA THR A 68 1.03 5.99 -25.84
C THR A 68 0.71 5.41 -24.46
N ILE A 69 -0.37 4.64 -24.35
CA ILE A 69 -0.82 4.03 -23.09
C ILE A 69 -0.15 2.66 -22.88
N GLY A 70 -0.17 1.78 -23.87
CA GLY A 70 0.21 0.36 -23.75
C GLY A 70 1.63 0.04 -24.20
N GLY A 71 2.38 1.02 -24.71
CA GLY A 71 3.76 0.82 -25.17
C GLY A 71 3.88 0.30 -26.61
N LEU A 72 5.12 0.00 -27.03
CA LEU A 72 5.47 -0.23 -28.45
C LEU A 72 5.18 -1.65 -28.96
N LYS A 73 5.34 -2.68 -28.10
CA LYS A 73 5.30 -4.07 -28.56
C LYS A 73 3.89 -4.66 -28.66
N ASN A 74 3.08 -4.48 -27.63
CA ASN A 74 1.74 -5.04 -27.58
C ASN A 74 0.75 -4.08 -26.90
N PRO A 75 0.42 -2.96 -27.58
CA PRO A 75 -0.44 -1.94 -26.97
C PRO A 75 -1.85 -2.47 -26.61
N GLU A 76 -2.36 -3.46 -27.35
CA GLU A 76 -3.69 -4.03 -27.09
C GLU A 76 -3.75 -4.88 -25.79
N TYR A 77 -2.61 -5.31 -25.26
CA TYR A 77 -2.56 -6.03 -23.99
C TYR A 77 -3.15 -5.19 -22.85
N TYR A 78 -2.81 -3.91 -22.77
CA TYR A 78 -3.31 -2.98 -21.77
C TYR A 78 -4.66 -2.33 -22.12
N ASN A 79 -5.30 -2.76 -23.22
CA ASN A 79 -6.62 -2.29 -23.55
C ASN A 79 -7.67 -2.97 -22.66
N PRO A 80 -8.32 -2.23 -21.73
CA PRO A 80 -9.34 -2.83 -20.87
C PRO A 80 -10.65 -3.12 -21.62
N TYR A 81 -10.89 -2.47 -22.74
CA TYR A 81 -12.13 -2.60 -23.53
C TYR A 81 -11.97 -3.66 -24.62
N LYS A 82 -12.18 -4.92 -24.25
CA LYS A 82 -11.91 -6.07 -25.13
C LYS A 82 -12.83 -6.17 -26.35
N ASN A 83 -13.91 -5.42 -26.37
CA ASN A 83 -14.81 -5.31 -27.53
C ASN A 83 -14.38 -4.23 -28.53
N TYR A 84 -13.33 -3.45 -28.24
CA TYR A 84 -12.76 -2.43 -29.11
C TYR A 84 -11.23 -2.53 -29.15
N THR A 85 -10.64 -2.11 -30.28
CA THR A 85 -9.19 -1.81 -30.34
C THR A 85 -8.97 -0.36 -29.91
N TRP A 86 -7.76 -0.01 -29.55
CA TRP A 86 -7.42 1.38 -29.20
C TRP A 86 -7.83 2.39 -30.28
N SER A 87 -7.64 2.01 -31.57
CA SER A 87 -7.94 2.88 -32.71
C SER A 87 -9.44 3.08 -32.97
N THR A 88 -10.28 2.20 -32.41
CA THR A 88 -11.74 2.22 -32.64
C THR A 88 -12.55 2.55 -31.39
N LEU A 89 -11.86 2.66 -30.23
CA LEU A 89 -12.48 2.87 -28.92
C LEU A 89 -13.15 4.26 -28.79
N ILE A 90 -12.48 5.28 -29.30
CA ILE A 90 -12.95 6.68 -29.20
C ILE A 90 -13.84 7.01 -30.40
N ASP A 91 -14.95 7.66 -30.14
CA ASP A 91 -15.76 8.32 -31.17
C ASP A 91 -15.05 9.63 -31.62
N PRO A 92 -14.60 9.73 -32.89
CA PRO A 92 -13.83 10.88 -33.35
C PRO A 92 -14.68 12.17 -33.38
N ALA A 93 -15.99 12.07 -33.44
CA ALA A 93 -16.88 13.25 -33.47
C ALA A 93 -17.01 13.89 -32.08
N THR A 94 -17.03 13.10 -31.02
CA THR A 94 -17.19 13.56 -29.65
C THR A 94 -15.89 13.57 -28.85
N GLY A 95 -14.90 12.78 -29.26
CA GLY A 95 -13.66 12.55 -28.51
C GLY A 95 -13.87 11.69 -27.25
N LYS A 96 -15.00 11.01 -27.14
CA LYS A 96 -15.39 10.22 -25.98
C LYS A 96 -15.24 8.71 -26.24
N VAL A 97 -15.01 7.96 -25.17
CA VAL A 97 -15.14 6.51 -25.19
C VAL A 97 -16.56 6.15 -25.59
N LYS A 98 -16.72 5.16 -26.46
CA LYS A 98 -18.05 4.73 -26.93
C LYS A 98 -18.91 4.19 -25.79
N ASP A 99 -20.19 4.54 -25.77
CA ASP A 99 -21.13 4.22 -24.68
C ASP A 99 -21.32 2.72 -24.43
N ASP A 100 -21.08 1.88 -25.43
CA ASP A 100 -21.17 0.41 -25.35
C ASP A 100 -19.83 -0.27 -25.04
N ALA A 101 -18.78 0.51 -24.81
CA ALA A 101 -17.50 0.01 -24.37
C ALA A 101 -17.56 -0.39 -22.89
N ALA A 102 -17.19 -1.63 -22.58
CA ALA A 102 -17.18 -2.16 -21.23
C ALA A 102 -15.75 -2.57 -20.83
N ALA A 103 -15.23 -1.92 -19.81
CA ALA A 103 -13.91 -2.21 -19.31
C ALA A 103 -13.89 -3.55 -18.53
N ALA A 104 -12.95 -4.44 -18.88
CA ALA A 104 -12.74 -5.71 -18.18
C ALA A 104 -12.08 -5.51 -16.80
N TRP A 105 -11.42 -4.39 -16.58
CA TRP A 105 -10.86 -3.97 -15.29
C TRP A 105 -10.86 -2.45 -15.16
N ASN A 106 -10.79 -1.98 -13.92
CA ASN A 106 -10.64 -0.56 -13.58
C ASN A 106 -9.94 -0.50 -12.22
N GLU A 107 -8.62 -0.26 -12.22
CA GLU A 107 -7.80 -0.43 -11.04
C GLU A 107 -7.73 0.84 -10.19
N ASN A 108 -7.83 0.67 -8.88
CA ASN A 108 -7.54 1.73 -7.92
C ASN A 108 -6.28 1.37 -7.12
N TRP A 109 -5.14 1.79 -7.62
CA TRP A 109 -3.84 1.50 -7.03
C TRP A 109 -3.68 1.97 -5.58
N MET A 110 -4.39 3.04 -5.20
CA MET A 110 -4.37 3.52 -3.82
C MET A 110 -5.09 2.58 -2.86
N ASP A 111 -6.17 1.93 -3.31
CA ASP A 111 -6.86 0.92 -2.51
C ASP A 111 -6.04 -0.35 -2.41
N GLU A 112 -5.35 -0.72 -3.48
CA GLU A 112 -4.50 -1.90 -3.53
C GLU A 112 -3.32 -1.84 -2.55
N ILE A 113 -2.75 -0.67 -2.31
CA ILE A 113 -1.63 -0.50 -1.36
C ILE A 113 -2.06 -0.14 0.06
N SER A 114 -3.34 0.15 0.29
CA SER A 114 -3.85 0.64 1.56
C SER A 114 -4.63 -0.42 2.31
N ASP A 115 -4.45 -0.47 3.64
CA ASP A 115 -5.34 -1.17 4.56
C ASP A 115 -6.27 -0.16 5.21
N ASN A 116 -7.58 -0.26 4.91
CA ASN A 116 -8.58 0.65 5.45
C ASN A 116 -9.10 0.21 6.83
N ALA A 117 -8.60 -0.90 7.38
CA ALA A 117 -8.96 -1.44 8.67
C ALA A 117 -7.72 -1.98 9.42
N ALA A 118 -6.63 -1.21 9.42
CA ALA A 118 -5.37 -1.59 10.05
C ALA A 118 -5.57 -1.84 11.54
N LEU A 119 -5.34 -3.08 11.97
CA LEU A 119 -5.60 -3.53 13.33
C LEU A 119 -4.50 -3.03 14.29
N ARG A 120 -4.93 -2.51 15.45
CA ARG A 120 -4.07 -2.17 16.56
C ARG A 120 -4.55 -2.91 17.82
N THR A 121 -3.63 -3.55 18.54
CA THR A 121 -3.91 -4.22 19.81
C THR A 121 -2.87 -3.86 20.86
N GLU A 122 -3.32 -3.72 22.11
CA GLU A 122 -2.46 -3.52 23.26
C GLU A 122 -2.91 -4.42 24.41
N HIS A 123 -1.95 -5.09 25.03
CA HIS A 123 -2.17 -5.97 26.16
C HIS A 123 -1.16 -5.62 27.26
N ILE A 124 -1.65 -5.26 28.43
CA ILE A 124 -0.81 -4.95 29.59
C ILE A 124 -1.25 -5.84 30.73
N PHE A 125 -0.32 -6.63 31.24
CA PHE A 125 -0.48 -7.42 32.44
C PHE A 125 0.39 -6.83 33.53
N SER A 126 -0.15 -6.68 34.74
CA SER A 126 0.63 -6.19 35.86
C SER A 126 0.24 -6.85 37.17
N VAL A 127 1.23 -7.01 38.01
CA VAL A 127 1.09 -7.48 39.41
C VAL A 127 1.76 -6.46 40.29
N ASN A 128 1.03 -6.01 41.30
CA ASN A 128 1.57 -5.09 42.29
C ASN A 128 1.07 -5.46 43.70
N GLY A 129 1.88 -5.21 44.68
CA GLY A 129 1.53 -5.46 46.07
C GLY A 129 2.55 -4.87 47.02
N ALA A 130 2.18 -4.94 48.30
CA ALA A 130 3.05 -4.54 49.37
C ALA A 130 2.92 -5.51 50.56
N THR A 131 3.98 -5.68 51.29
CA THR A 131 4.04 -6.24 52.65
C THR A 131 4.64 -5.18 53.57
N GLU A 132 4.73 -5.45 54.85
CA GLU A 132 5.40 -4.55 55.78
C GLU A 132 6.83 -4.17 55.35
N LYS A 133 7.51 -5.05 54.60
CA LYS A 133 8.92 -4.90 54.25
C LYS A 133 9.19 -4.73 52.75
N ILE A 134 8.24 -5.11 51.90
CA ILE A 134 8.48 -5.15 50.42
C ILE A 134 7.30 -4.51 49.71
N ASN A 135 7.61 -3.56 48.80
CA ASN A 135 6.67 -3.07 47.81
C ASN A 135 7.18 -3.49 46.43
N TYR A 136 6.29 -3.98 45.58
CA TYR A 136 6.65 -4.39 44.24
C TYR A 136 5.59 -4.01 43.21
N LEU A 137 6.07 -3.81 41.99
CA LEU A 137 5.27 -3.69 40.78
C LEU A 137 6.03 -4.41 39.66
N ILE A 138 5.38 -5.39 39.03
CA ILE A 138 5.86 -6.08 37.85
C ILE A 138 4.81 -5.85 36.77
N SER A 139 5.23 -5.43 35.59
CA SER A 139 4.32 -5.20 34.44
C SER A 139 4.97 -5.68 33.16
N MET A 140 4.16 -6.32 32.33
CA MET A 140 4.52 -6.74 30.96
C MET A 140 3.51 -6.15 30.01
N GLY A 141 3.97 -5.65 28.86
CA GLY A 141 3.12 -5.10 27.81
C GLY A 141 3.51 -5.64 26.45
N TYR A 142 2.50 -5.90 25.66
CA TYR A 142 2.61 -6.18 24.23
C TYR A 142 1.73 -5.20 23.46
N TYR A 143 2.30 -4.57 22.45
CA TYR A 143 1.61 -3.68 21.54
C TYR A 143 1.91 -4.11 20.12
N LYS A 144 0.87 -4.24 19.30
CA LYS A 144 0.97 -4.48 17.85
C LYS A 144 0.08 -3.48 17.13
N GLU A 145 0.61 -2.90 16.06
CA GLU A 145 -0.10 -2.00 15.16
C GLU A 145 0.27 -2.32 13.72
N ASN A 146 -0.71 -2.64 12.90
CA ASN A 146 -0.53 -2.71 11.46
C ASN A 146 -0.63 -1.30 10.89
N GLY A 147 0.21 -0.97 9.92
CA GLY A 147 0.14 0.31 9.23
C GLY A 147 -1.01 0.38 8.23
N ILE A 148 -1.44 1.59 7.90
CA ILE A 148 -2.42 1.85 6.83
C ILE A 148 -1.85 1.44 5.46
N LEU A 149 -0.53 1.53 5.29
CA LEU A 149 0.14 1.03 4.11
C LEU A 149 0.43 -0.46 4.30
N GLN A 150 0.08 -1.28 3.30
CA GLN A 150 0.33 -2.72 3.34
C GLN A 150 1.80 -3.04 3.61
N ASN A 151 2.04 -4.17 4.30
CA ASN A 151 3.38 -4.63 4.71
C ASN A 151 4.14 -3.63 5.59
N THR A 152 3.44 -2.81 6.35
CA THR A 152 4.01 -2.00 7.41
C THR A 152 3.41 -2.41 8.74
N ASP A 153 4.25 -2.61 9.75
CA ASP A 153 3.81 -2.95 11.09
C ASP A 153 4.77 -2.45 12.17
N PHE A 154 4.25 -2.33 13.36
CA PHE A 154 4.99 -1.97 14.54
C PHE A 154 4.63 -2.90 15.70
N ASN A 155 5.65 -3.49 16.31
CA ASN A 155 5.51 -4.36 17.48
C ASN A 155 6.38 -3.84 18.61
N ARG A 156 5.85 -3.80 19.83
CA ARG A 156 6.59 -3.38 21.02
C ARG A 156 6.31 -4.32 22.19
N TYR A 157 7.37 -4.81 22.77
CA TYR A 157 7.36 -5.56 24.02
C TYR A 157 7.95 -4.67 25.12
N THR A 158 7.27 -4.58 26.25
CA THR A 158 7.73 -3.80 27.41
C THR A 158 7.74 -4.67 28.65
N GLY A 159 8.73 -4.48 29.51
CA GLY A 159 8.81 -5.07 30.83
C GLY A 159 9.20 -3.99 31.86
N ARG A 160 8.56 -4.00 32.99
CA ARG A 160 8.91 -3.12 34.09
C ARG A 160 8.89 -3.89 35.41
N VAL A 161 9.94 -3.71 36.19
CA VAL A 161 10.05 -4.25 37.54
C VAL A 161 10.46 -3.11 38.48
N ASN A 162 9.69 -2.86 39.50
CA ASN A 162 10.02 -1.95 40.59
C ASN A 162 9.86 -2.73 41.90
N VAL A 163 10.91 -2.77 42.69
CA VAL A 163 10.90 -3.42 44.02
C VAL A 163 11.60 -2.52 45.00
N ASP A 164 10.96 -2.25 46.14
CA ASP A 164 11.58 -1.60 47.28
C ASP A 164 11.48 -2.54 48.49
N SER A 165 12.56 -2.76 49.21
CA SER A 165 12.63 -3.63 50.36
C SER A 165 13.27 -2.90 51.55
N GLN A 166 12.63 -2.99 52.70
CA GLN A 166 13.21 -2.61 53.99
C GLN A 166 14.04 -3.80 54.48
N ALA A 167 15.35 -3.80 54.17
CA ALA A 167 16.24 -4.92 54.48
C ALA A 167 16.43 -5.11 55.98
N ASN A 168 16.54 -3.98 56.73
CA ASN A 168 16.57 -3.95 58.20
C ASN A 168 16.12 -2.56 58.65
N SER A 169 16.14 -2.32 59.98
CA SER A 169 15.60 -1.06 60.59
C SER A 169 16.26 0.22 60.06
N TRP A 170 17.48 0.16 59.60
CA TRP A 170 18.25 1.32 59.12
C TRP A 170 18.50 1.33 57.60
N MET A 171 18.21 0.22 56.88
CA MET A 171 18.57 0.11 55.45
C MET A 171 17.36 -0.23 54.59
N LYS A 172 17.15 0.58 53.54
CA LYS A 172 16.16 0.37 52.51
C LYS A 172 16.90 0.17 51.17
N VAL A 173 16.52 -0.85 50.41
CA VAL A 173 17.09 -1.18 49.09
C VAL A 173 15.98 -1.14 48.07
N GLY A 174 16.22 -0.52 46.92
CA GLY A 174 15.26 -0.43 45.82
C GLY A 174 15.91 -0.77 44.47
N MET A 175 15.15 -1.44 43.63
CA MET A 175 15.51 -1.71 42.26
C MET A 175 14.39 -1.24 41.32
N SER A 176 14.77 -0.56 40.27
CA SER A 176 13.86 -0.19 39.17
C SER A 176 14.51 -0.57 37.85
N ALA A 177 13.85 -1.45 37.11
CA ALA A 177 14.29 -1.86 35.78
C ALA A 177 13.17 -1.71 34.77
N ASN A 178 13.50 -1.21 33.59
CA ASN A 178 12.59 -1.09 32.45
C ASN A 178 13.28 -1.73 31.24
N TYR A 179 12.52 -2.51 30.51
CA TYR A 179 12.93 -3.11 29.24
C TYR A 179 11.93 -2.72 28.15
N SER A 180 12.43 -2.40 26.98
CA SER A 180 11.60 -2.19 25.80
C SER A 180 12.32 -2.75 24.59
N HIS A 181 11.60 -3.57 23.83
CA HIS A 181 12.04 -4.07 22.52
C HIS A 181 10.99 -3.69 21.49
N THR A 182 11.43 -3.06 20.42
CA THR A 182 10.57 -2.63 19.31
C THR A 182 11.06 -3.26 18.01
N LYS A 183 10.10 -3.71 17.21
CA LYS A 183 10.34 -4.10 15.81
C LYS A 183 9.36 -3.30 14.96
N ALA A 184 9.87 -2.63 13.92
CA ALA A 184 9.07 -1.89 12.98
C ALA A 184 9.47 -2.28 11.57
N ASP A 185 8.49 -2.70 10.78
CA ASP A 185 8.63 -2.92 9.35
C ASP A 185 7.94 -1.75 8.64
N TYR A 186 8.68 -1.00 7.85
CA TYR A 186 8.16 0.14 7.10
C TYR A 186 8.80 0.22 5.73
N GLN A 187 8.05 0.79 4.80
CA GLN A 187 8.54 1.00 3.45
C GLN A 187 9.72 1.97 3.46
N ASN A 188 10.75 1.62 2.70
CA ASN A 188 11.88 2.51 2.54
C ASN A 188 11.53 3.63 1.53
N PHE A 189 11.27 4.82 2.05
CA PHE A 189 11.00 6.01 1.24
C PHE A 189 12.27 6.76 0.82
N SER A 190 13.37 6.06 0.58
CA SER A 190 14.66 6.69 0.28
C SER A 190 14.61 7.55 -0.98
N GLY A 191 14.46 8.83 -0.81
CA GLY A 191 14.93 9.93 -1.65
C GLY A 191 14.42 10.07 -3.09
N SER A 192 13.83 9.05 -3.70
CA SER A 192 13.32 9.09 -5.07
C SER A 192 11.80 8.99 -5.08
N SER A 193 11.14 9.82 -5.88
CA SER A 193 9.70 9.74 -6.11
C SER A 193 9.27 8.34 -6.59
N THR A 194 10.13 7.67 -7.37
CA THR A 194 9.88 6.32 -7.89
C THR A 194 10.03 5.20 -6.86
N SER A 195 10.71 5.43 -5.75
CA SER A 195 10.79 4.47 -4.64
C SER A 195 9.73 4.68 -3.57
N ASN A 196 8.96 5.76 -3.66
CA ASN A 196 7.86 6.04 -2.75
C ASN A 196 6.57 5.41 -3.30
N VAL A 197 6.18 4.27 -2.70
CA VAL A 197 4.98 3.50 -3.09
C VAL A 197 3.72 4.37 -3.08
N TRP A 198 3.58 5.21 -2.05
CA TRP A 198 2.43 6.10 -1.89
C TRP A 198 2.36 7.17 -2.99
N TYR A 199 3.50 7.79 -3.31
CA TYR A 199 3.61 8.74 -4.41
C TYR A 199 3.30 8.07 -5.74
N THR A 200 3.93 6.93 -6.02
CA THR A 200 3.76 6.23 -7.29
C THR A 200 2.31 5.80 -7.51
N ALA A 201 1.64 5.27 -6.48
CA ALA A 201 0.25 4.82 -6.60
C ALA A 201 -0.74 5.96 -6.92
N GLN A 202 -0.42 7.20 -6.57
CA GLN A 202 -1.24 8.37 -6.93
C GLN A 202 -1.17 8.73 -8.42
N PHE A 203 -0.10 8.34 -9.10
CA PHE A 203 0.13 8.63 -10.52
C PHE A 203 -0.14 7.43 -11.42
N MET A 204 -0.48 6.27 -10.84
CA MET A 204 -0.83 5.09 -11.62
C MET A 204 -2.21 5.27 -12.24
N ALA A 205 -2.25 5.15 -13.56
CA ALA A 205 -3.52 5.18 -14.28
C ALA A 205 -4.32 3.88 -14.05
N PRO A 206 -5.65 3.95 -14.01
CA PRO A 206 -6.52 2.79 -13.78
C PRO A 206 -6.46 1.74 -14.90
N VAL A 207 -5.89 2.10 -16.04
CA VAL A 207 -5.69 1.21 -17.19
C VAL A 207 -4.64 0.12 -16.94
N TYR A 208 -3.68 0.36 -16.03
CA TYR A 208 -2.65 -0.63 -15.72
C TYR A 208 -3.15 -1.62 -14.69
N PRO A 209 -3.26 -2.92 -15.03
CA PRO A 209 -3.79 -3.92 -14.13
C PRO A 209 -2.81 -4.27 -13.01
N VAL A 210 -3.35 -4.58 -11.84
CA VAL A 210 -2.59 -5.08 -10.68
C VAL A 210 -2.15 -6.53 -10.90
N TYR A 211 -3.05 -7.33 -11.46
CA TYR A 211 -2.81 -8.74 -11.74
C TYR A 211 -2.67 -8.98 -13.24
N LEU A 212 -1.81 -9.95 -13.57
CA LEU A 212 -1.61 -10.38 -14.94
C LEU A 212 -2.94 -10.74 -15.59
N LYS A 213 -3.20 -10.22 -16.78
CA LYS A 213 -4.43 -10.46 -17.54
C LYS A 213 -4.13 -11.31 -18.77
N ASP A 214 -5.08 -12.14 -19.16
CA ASP A 214 -5.07 -12.73 -20.50
C ASP A 214 -5.60 -11.74 -21.55
N MET A 215 -5.63 -12.17 -22.81
CA MET A 215 -6.09 -11.31 -23.91
C MET A 215 -7.60 -10.99 -23.82
N GLU A 216 -8.36 -11.78 -23.08
CA GLU A 216 -9.79 -11.62 -22.79
C GLU A 216 -10.03 -10.72 -21.56
N GLY A 217 -8.96 -10.37 -20.80
CA GLY A 217 -9.03 -9.52 -19.61
C GLY A 217 -9.26 -10.26 -18.30
N ASN A 218 -9.21 -11.60 -18.30
CA ASN A 218 -9.31 -12.39 -17.07
C ASN A 218 -7.99 -12.43 -16.32
N ASN A 219 -8.05 -12.66 -15.01
CA ASN A 219 -6.86 -12.84 -14.21
C ASN A 219 -6.16 -14.17 -14.52
N VAL A 220 -4.85 -14.14 -14.69
CA VAL A 220 -4.01 -15.33 -14.86
C VAL A 220 -3.61 -15.87 -13.49
N LEU A 221 -3.75 -17.19 -13.31
CA LEU A 221 -3.36 -17.89 -12.08
C LEU A 221 -2.04 -18.63 -12.29
N ASP A 222 -1.28 -18.80 -11.20
CA ASP A 222 -0.11 -19.67 -11.17
C ASP A 222 -0.52 -21.17 -11.05
N GLU A 223 0.45 -22.08 -11.07
CA GLU A 223 0.21 -23.52 -10.95
C GLU A 223 -0.47 -23.92 -9.60
N ALA A 224 -0.34 -23.10 -8.59
CA ALA A 224 -0.96 -23.28 -7.27
C ALA A 224 -2.34 -22.61 -7.15
N GLY A 225 -2.83 -21.95 -8.23
CA GLY A 225 -4.12 -21.26 -8.25
C GLY A 225 -4.10 -19.87 -7.64
N ASN A 226 -2.94 -19.27 -7.40
CA ASN A 226 -2.84 -17.89 -6.90
C ASN A 226 -2.83 -16.90 -8.06
N LEU A 227 -3.34 -15.70 -7.81
CA LEU A 227 -3.25 -14.58 -8.75
C LEU A 227 -1.78 -14.22 -9.03
N GLN A 228 -1.43 -14.17 -10.30
CA GLN A 228 -0.13 -13.67 -10.73
C GLN A 228 -0.20 -12.15 -10.83
N TYR A 229 0.87 -11.53 -10.40
CA TYR A 229 1.01 -10.09 -10.46
C TYR A 229 1.55 -9.62 -11.81
N GLU A 230 1.03 -8.49 -12.32
CA GLU A 230 1.56 -7.83 -13.50
C GLU A 230 2.83 -7.04 -13.13
N TYR A 231 3.98 -7.50 -13.61
CA TYR A 231 5.28 -6.83 -13.40
C TYR A 231 5.75 -6.04 -14.61
N GLY A 232 5.04 -6.16 -15.72
CA GLY A 232 5.45 -5.65 -16.98
C GLY A 232 6.45 -6.54 -17.69
N ASP A 233 6.73 -6.23 -18.95
CA ASP A 233 7.74 -6.90 -19.72
C ASP A 233 9.08 -6.16 -19.61
N GLU A 234 10.10 -6.79 -19.02
CA GLU A 234 11.44 -6.22 -18.88
C GLU A 234 12.11 -5.96 -20.23
N ASP A 235 11.73 -6.71 -21.26
CA ASP A 235 12.28 -6.59 -22.62
C ASP A 235 11.71 -5.40 -23.41
N ASP A 236 10.67 -4.73 -22.91
CA ASP A 236 9.97 -3.65 -23.59
C ASP A 236 10.45 -2.26 -23.21
N ASN A 237 11.76 -2.00 -23.21
CA ASN A 237 12.35 -0.69 -22.92
C ASN A 237 11.82 0.02 -21.65
N GLY A 238 11.13 -0.69 -20.78
CA GLY A 238 10.88 -0.38 -19.41
C GLY A 238 10.03 0.84 -19.08
N TYR A 239 9.29 1.43 -20.01
CA TYR A 239 8.55 2.66 -19.74
C TYR A 239 7.10 2.44 -19.31
N ALA A 240 6.38 1.47 -19.88
CA ALA A 240 4.97 1.26 -19.57
C ALA A 240 4.74 0.68 -18.15
N ASN A 241 5.70 -0.07 -17.60
CA ASN A 241 5.47 -0.90 -16.41
C ASN A 241 6.37 -0.59 -15.20
N ARG A 242 7.27 0.40 -15.29
CA ARG A 242 8.14 0.79 -14.18
C ARG A 242 7.40 1.13 -12.89
N PRO A 243 6.27 1.84 -12.90
CA PRO A 243 5.55 2.16 -11.68
C PRO A 243 5.02 0.90 -10.97
N THR A 244 4.43 -0.04 -11.71
CA THR A 244 3.91 -1.31 -11.19
C THR A 244 4.99 -2.14 -10.52
N TRP A 245 6.12 -2.30 -11.20
CA TRP A 245 7.28 -3.03 -10.70
C TRP A 245 7.87 -2.41 -9.42
N THR A 246 7.95 -1.08 -9.35
CA THR A 246 8.48 -0.37 -8.18
C THR A 246 7.57 -0.52 -6.96
N ILE A 247 6.27 -0.37 -7.13
CA ILE A 247 5.29 -0.55 -6.05
C ILE A 247 5.39 -1.97 -5.49
N ARG A 248 5.52 -2.96 -6.36
CA ARG A 248 5.54 -4.36 -5.96
C ARG A 248 6.87 -4.82 -5.41
N ARG A 249 7.99 -4.40 -5.99
CA ARG A 249 9.31 -4.71 -5.46
C ARG A 249 9.44 -4.22 -4.02
N SER A 250 8.94 -3.03 -3.71
CA SER A 250 8.93 -2.50 -2.35
C SER A 250 8.06 -3.36 -1.41
N ALA A 251 6.91 -3.85 -1.88
CA ALA A 251 6.04 -4.72 -1.11
C ALA A 251 6.62 -6.14 -0.91
N ILE A 252 7.32 -6.69 -1.90
CA ILE A 252 7.93 -8.03 -1.85
C ILE A 252 9.20 -8.02 -1.00
N THR A 253 10.04 -7.00 -1.12
CA THR A 253 11.30 -6.91 -0.35
C THR A 253 11.04 -6.86 1.16
N SER A 254 9.91 -6.30 1.59
CA SER A 254 9.50 -6.33 2.99
C SER A 254 9.14 -7.74 3.50
N ARG A 255 8.61 -8.62 2.63
CA ARG A 255 8.28 -10.01 2.99
C ARG A 255 9.52 -10.91 3.12
N THR A 256 10.54 -10.69 2.30
CA THR A 256 11.78 -11.49 2.32
C THR A 256 12.71 -11.13 3.47
N ALA A 257 12.62 -9.92 4.01
CA ALA A 257 13.40 -9.49 5.18
C ALA A 257 12.95 -10.16 6.51
N THR A 258 11.81 -10.83 6.53
CA THR A 258 11.27 -11.53 7.72
C THR A 258 11.53 -13.04 7.73
N SER A 259 12.27 -13.59 6.76
CA SER A 259 12.67 -15.00 6.82
C SER A 259 13.72 -15.18 7.91
N PRO A 260 13.49 -16.00 8.95
CA PRO A 260 14.49 -16.25 9.97
C PRO A 260 15.65 -17.01 9.33
N THR A 261 16.82 -16.43 9.32
CA THR A 261 18.06 -17.18 9.14
C THR A 261 18.13 -18.25 10.21
N ARG A 262 18.18 -19.49 9.78
CA ARG A 262 18.45 -20.66 10.62
C ARG A 262 19.82 -20.56 11.27
#